data_45dd0c59602e75a80011677d0670216f
#
_entry.id   45dd0c59602e75a80011677d0670216f
#
_cell.length_a   1.000
_cell.length_b   1.000
_cell.length_c   1.000
_cell.angle_alpha   90.00
_cell.angle_beta   90.00
_cell.angle_gamma   90.00
#
_symmetry.space_group_name_H-M   'P 1'
#
loop_
_entity.id
_entity.type
_entity.pdbx_description
1 polymer ?
#
loop_
_entity_poly.entity_id
_entity_poly.type
_entity_poly.pdbx_seq_one_letter_code
_entity_poly.pdbx_strand_id
1 'polypeptide(L)'
;MLARYRKFGSTIRKARFKMLGLNIKNGGRLGKITCEWPSNVFIGNKCIIQDGVDFRIGRPFSETNIIKIGDRVFIGRCCEFNSDDKIIIGNNCLIASNTTFADMAHQTGLGYQMNNKPVISKEIIIGDDVWIGSKSIILKGVTIGSGVVVGAGSLVNKSIPEYEIWAGSPARFIKKRT
;
A
#
# COMPACT_ATOMS: atom_id res chain seq x y z
N MET A 1 13.65 -23.95 -13.79
CA MET A 1 14.87 -23.29 -13.33
C MET A 1 14.60 -21.86 -12.81
N LEU A 2 13.97 -20.96 -13.54
CA LEU A 2 13.66 -19.56 -13.13
C LEU A 2 12.84 -19.44 -11.80
N ALA A 3 11.86 -20.28 -11.57
CA ALA A 3 11.06 -20.25 -10.35
C ALA A 3 11.88 -20.56 -9.08
N ARG A 4 12.87 -21.47 -9.19
CA ARG A 4 13.78 -21.83 -8.09
C ARG A 4 14.74 -20.70 -7.77
N TYR A 5 15.29 -20.03 -8.78
CA TYR A 5 16.13 -18.82 -8.60
C TYR A 5 15.36 -17.66 -7.94
N ARG A 6 14.10 -17.41 -8.35
CA ARG A 6 13.25 -16.39 -7.74
C ARG A 6 12.94 -16.69 -6.27
N LYS A 7 12.75 -17.97 -5.90
CA LYS A 7 12.51 -18.37 -4.51
C LYS A 7 13.76 -18.18 -3.64
N PHE A 8 14.93 -18.58 -4.12
CA PHE A 8 16.20 -18.41 -3.42
C PHE A 8 16.54 -16.92 -3.19
N GLY A 9 16.47 -16.10 -4.23
CA GLY A 9 16.68 -14.66 -4.10
C GLY A 9 15.70 -13.96 -3.14
N SER A 10 14.46 -14.44 -3.06
CA SER A 10 13.48 -13.94 -2.08
C SER A 10 13.89 -14.27 -0.63
N THR A 11 14.42 -15.46 -0.38
CA THR A 11 14.86 -15.87 0.96
C THR A 11 16.01 -14.97 1.45
N ILE A 12 17.01 -14.71 0.61
CA ILE A 12 18.14 -13.83 0.95
C ILE A 12 17.64 -12.41 1.22
N ARG A 13 16.75 -11.87 0.38
CA ARG A 13 16.18 -10.53 0.61
C ARG A 13 15.40 -10.44 1.92
N LYS A 14 14.58 -11.43 2.23
CA LYS A 14 13.86 -11.48 3.51
C LYS A 14 14.83 -11.48 4.70
N ALA A 15 15.88 -12.30 4.66
CA ALA A 15 16.88 -12.33 5.72
C ALA A 15 17.56 -10.96 5.89
N ARG A 16 18.01 -10.35 4.79
CA ARG A 16 18.61 -9.02 4.80
C ARG A 16 17.67 -7.96 5.40
N PHE A 17 16.43 -7.88 4.91
CA PHE A 17 15.49 -6.89 5.40
C PHE A 17 15.05 -7.13 6.85
N LYS A 18 14.98 -8.40 7.30
CA LYS A 18 14.76 -8.72 8.72
C LYS A 18 15.89 -8.18 9.61
N MET A 19 17.15 -8.32 9.20
CA MET A 19 18.28 -7.75 9.92
C MET A 19 18.21 -6.21 9.98
N LEU A 20 17.61 -5.58 8.99
CA LEU A 20 17.37 -4.13 8.95
C LEU A 20 16.08 -3.71 9.69
N GLY A 21 15.39 -4.62 10.37
CA GLY A 21 14.21 -4.33 11.19
C GLY A 21 12.86 -4.59 10.54
N LEU A 22 12.80 -5.01 9.26
CA LEU A 22 11.53 -5.34 8.61
C LEU A 22 10.81 -6.47 9.36
N ASN A 23 9.59 -6.21 9.81
CA ASN A 23 8.75 -7.23 10.41
C ASN A 23 8.01 -8.00 9.31
N ILE A 24 8.61 -9.07 8.81
CA ILE A 24 7.98 -9.95 7.81
C ILE A 24 7.79 -11.35 8.37
N LYS A 25 6.54 -11.82 8.36
CA LYS A 25 6.17 -13.16 8.82
C LYS A 25 6.54 -14.25 7.79
N ASN A 26 6.08 -15.47 7.99
CA ASN A 26 6.50 -16.65 7.24
C ASN A 26 5.76 -16.82 5.91
N GLY A 27 6.38 -17.60 5.01
CA GLY A 27 5.83 -17.90 3.70
C GLY A 27 5.98 -16.75 2.70
N GLY A 28 5.25 -16.83 1.60
CA GLY A 28 5.19 -15.81 0.56
C GLY A 28 6.53 -15.52 -0.14
N ARG A 29 6.56 -14.43 -0.90
CA ARG A 29 7.72 -14.01 -1.69
C ARG A 29 7.94 -12.51 -1.56
N LEU A 30 9.21 -12.11 -1.38
CA LEU A 30 9.63 -10.72 -1.40
C LEU A 30 10.47 -10.47 -2.66
N GLY A 31 10.00 -9.59 -3.52
CA GLY A 31 10.68 -9.08 -4.71
C GLY A 31 11.84 -8.15 -4.36
N LYS A 32 12.41 -7.53 -5.39
CA LYS A 32 13.34 -6.40 -5.21
C LYS A 32 12.50 -5.18 -4.80
N ILE A 33 12.63 -4.73 -3.58
CA ILE A 33 11.89 -3.60 -3.01
C ILE A 33 12.84 -2.47 -2.64
N THR A 34 12.33 -1.25 -2.58
CA THR A 34 12.94 -0.10 -1.91
C THR A 34 12.25 0.09 -0.56
N CYS A 35 13.01 0.26 0.50
CA CYS A 35 12.51 0.54 1.83
C CYS A 35 13.65 1.11 2.67
N GLU A 36 13.63 2.41 2.94
CA GLU A 36 14.67 3.09 3.70
C GLU A 36 14.53 2.84 5.21
N TRP A 37 13.30 2.69 5.70
CA TRP A 37 12.98 2.49 7.12
C TRP A 37 12.21 1.19 7.34
N PRO A 38 12.90 0.04 7.25
CA PRO A 38 12.24 -1.27 7.32
C PRO A 38 11.51 -1.55 8.64
N SER A 39 11.94 -0.95 9.76
CA SER A 39 11.32 -1.12 11.08
C SER A 39 9.87 -0.62 11.16
N ASN A 40 9.50 0.30 10.26
CA ASN A 40 8.14 0.85 10.19
C ASN A 40 7.21 0.03 9.28
N VAL A 41 7.71 -1.06 8.68
CA VAL A 41 6.94 -1.89 7.74
C VAL A 41 6.69 -3.28 8.30
N PHE A 42 5.43 -3.69 8.33
CA PHE A 42 4.96 -4.97 8.85
C PHE A 42 4.26 -5.74 7.73
N ILE A 43 4.72 -6.95 7.43
CA ILE A 43 4.19 -7.81 6.37
C ILE A 43 3.76 -9.14 6.96
N GLY A 44 2.51 -9.51 6.77
CA GLY A 44 1.90 -10.73 7.27
C GLY A 44 2.40 -12.02 6.59
N ASN A 45 1.69 -13.12 6.88
CA ASN A 45 2.04 -14.44 6.36
C ASN A 45 1.64 -14.60 4.89
N LYS A 46 2.42 -15.39 4.14
CA LYS A 46 2.11 -15.84 2.77
C LYS A 46 1.89 -14.71 1.76
N CYS A 47 2.42 -13.51 2.03
CA CYS A 47 2.32 -12.36 1.13
C CYS A 47 3.24 -12.52 -0.09
N ILE A 48 2.80 -12.02 -1.23
CA ILE A 48 3.59 -11.95 -2.47
C ILE A 48 3.80 -10.47 -2.80
N ILE A 49 4.99 -9.98 -2.55
CA ILE A 49 5.40 -8.62 -2.93
C ILE A 49 6.26 -8.73 -4.18
N GLN A 50 5.86 -8.08 -5.27
CA GLN A 50 6.59 -8.12 -6.53
C GLN A 50 7.74 -7.11 -6.59
N ASP A 51 8.51 -7.14 -7.68
CA ASP A 51 9.66 -6.28 -7.87
C ASP A 51 9.24 -4.81 -8.08
N GLY A 52 10.06 -3.87 -7.59
CA GLY A 52 9.86 -2.44 -7.76
C GLY A 52 8.87 -1.81 -6.77
N VAL A 53 8.37 -2.56 -5.80
CA VAL A 53 7.55 -1.97 -4.73
C VAL A 53 8.40 -1.07 -3.86
N ASP A 54 7.89 0.14 -3.59
CA ASP A 54 8.56 1.18 -2.83
C ASP A 54 7.76 1.53 -1.55
N PHE A 55 8.41 1.41 -0.41
CA PHE A 55 7.87 1.78 0.90
C PHE A 55 8.60 3.03 1.40
N ARG A 56 7.95 4.19 1.28
CA ARG A 56 8.47 5.49 1.72
C ARG A 56 7.84 5.87 3.04
N ILE A 57 8.67 6.14 4.02
CA ILE A 57 8.29 6.54 5.38
C ILE A 57 8.79 7.97 5.60
N GLY A 58 7.88 8.94 5.67
CA GLY A 58 8.25 10.36 5.79
C GLY A 58 8.65 10.75 7.21
N ARG A 59 8.11 10.06 8.24
CA ARG A 59 8.42 10.31 9.65
C ARG A 59 8.88 9.03 10.37
N PRO A 60 10.10 8.54 10.10
CA PRO A 60 10.55 7.21 10.54
C PRO A 60 10.68 7.06 12.07
N PHE A 61 10.82 8.16 12.79
CA PHE A 61 10.94 8.17 14.26
C PHE A 61 9.58 8.35 14.97
N SER A 62 8.48 8.45 14.22
CA SER A 62 7.13 8.47 14.77
C SER A 62 6.64 7.04 14.97
N GLU A 63 6.16 6.71 16.17
CA GLU A 63 5.55 5.42 16.46
C GLU A 63 4.26 5.15 15.65
N THR A 64 3.61 6.21 15.19
CA THR A 64 2.37 6.11 14.41
C THR A 64 2.60 5.94 12.92
N ASN A 65 3.76 6.36 12.37
CA ASN A 65 4.04 6.23 10.94
C ASN A 65 4.44 4.81 10.57
N ILE A 66 3.45 4.00 10.24
CA ILE A 66 3.63 2.59 9.91
C ILE A 66 2.90 2.19 8.62
N ILE A 67 3.49 1.22 7.91
CA ILE A 67 2.81 0.48 6.83
C ILE A 67 2.59 -0.94 7.32
N LYS A 68 1.33 -1.35 7.46
CA LYS A 68 0.95 -2.68 7.91
C LYS A 68 0.19 -3.43 6.81
N ILE A 69 0.70 -4.57 6.41
CA ILE A 69 0.12 -5.46 5.40
C ILE A 69 -0.29 -6.75 6.08
N GLY A 70 -1.55 -7.13 5.94
CA GLY A 70 -2.12 -8.36 6.49
C GLY A 70 -1.59 -9.65 5.86
N ASP A 71 -2.28 -10.73 6.11
CA ASP A 71 -1.91 -12.06 5.61
C ASP A 71 -2.44 -12.31 4.19
N ARG A 72 -1.73 -13.10 3.39
CA ARG A 72 -2.12 -13.52 2.02
C ARG A 72 -2.40 -12.37 1.05
N VAL A 73 -1.68 -11.27 1.21
CA VAL A 73 -1.80 -10.10 0.33
C VAL A 73 -0.87 -10.26 -0.86
N PHE A 74 -1.40 -9.97 -2.05
CA PHE A 74 -0.62 -9.81 -3.27
C PHE A 74 -0.41 -8.32 -3.57
N ILE A 75 0.84 -7.90 -3.75
CA ILE A 75 1.20 -6.56 -4.21
C ILE A 75 1.97 -6.67 -5.51
N GLY A 76 1.38 -6.10 -6.56
CA GLY A 76 1.92 -6.06 -7.92
C GLY A 76 3.18 -5.23 -8.04
N ARG A 77 3.74 -5.21 -9.24
CA ARG A 77 5.00 -4.49 -9.53
C ARG A 77 4.82 -2.98 -9.38
N CYS A 78 5.89 -2.31 -8.94
CA CYS A 78 5.99 -0.86 -8.93
C CYS A 78 4.81 -0.18 -8.20
N CYS A 79 4.28 -0.81 -7.15
CA CYS A 79 3.37 -0.13 -6.25
C CYS A 79 4.14 0.77 -5.29
N GLU A 80 3.58 1.92 -4.96
CA GLU A 80 4.18 2.90 -4.07
C GLU A 80 3.32 3.11 -2.83
N PHE A 81 3.97 3.11 -1.68
CA PHE A 81 3.36 3.40 -0.38
C PHE A 81 4.06 4.63 0.20
N ASN A 82 3.46 5.81 0.00
CA ASN A 82 3.98 7.07 0.51
C ASN A 82 3.27 7.36 1.84
N SER A 83 3.93 7.08 2.95
CA SER A 83 3.35 7.15 4.29
C SER A 83 4.00 8.20 5.16
N ASP A 84 3.18 9.06 5.74
CA ASP A 84 3.53 10.09 6.72
C ASP A 84 2.73 9.93 8.03
N ASP A 85 1.69 9.12 8.00
CA ASP A 85 0.87 8.71 9.14
C ASP A 85 0.75 7.18 9.15
N LYS A 86 -0.24 6.60 8.47
CA LYS A 86 -0.49 5.17 8.55
C LYS A 86 -1.15 4.62 7.28
N ILE A 87 -0.63 3.50 6.76
CA ILE A 87 -1.27 2.74 5.69
C ILE A 87 -1.49 1.31 6.18
N ILE A 88 -2.75 0.89 6.28
CA ILE A 88 -3.13 -0.46 6.71
C ILE A 88 -3.82 -1.17 5.55
N ILE A 89 -3.32 -2.35 5.21
CA ILE A 89 -3.94 -3.28 4.25
C ILE A 89 -4.39 -4.52 5.02
N GLY A 90 -5.66 -4.88 4.90
CA GLY A 90 -6.23 -6.09 5.49
C GLY A 90 -5.73 -7.39 4.86
N ASN A 91 -6.40 -8.48 5.15
CA ASN A 91 -6.02 -9.81 4.68
C ASN A 91 -6.61 -10.12 3.29
N ASN A 92 -6.01 -11.07 2.57
CA ASN A 92 -6.49 -11.59 1.28
C ASN A 92 -6.65 -10.54 0.18
N CYS A 93 -5.99 -9.39 0.29
CA CYS A 93 -6.10 -8.30 -0.68
C CYS A 93 -5.26 -8.56 -1.93
N LEU A 94 -5.75 -8.07 -3.07
CA LEU A 94 -5.05 -8.05 -4.35
C LEU A 94 -4.84 -6.61 -4.79
N ILE A 95 -3.60 -6.14 -4.69
CA ILE A 95 -3.18 -4.82 -5.15
C ILE A 95 -2.45 -4.98 -6.47
N ALA A 96 -3.05 -4.51 -7.55
CA ALA A 96 -2.45 -4.65 -8.88
C ALA A 96 -1.31 -3.63 -9.10
N SER A 97 -0.52 -3.86 -10.14
CA SER A 97 0.72 -3.12 -10.40
C SER A 97 0.52 -1.62 -10.61
N ASN A 98 1.52 -0.82 -10.23
CA ASN A 98 1.56 0.63 -10.36
C ASN A 98 0.44 1.34 -9.56
N THR A 99 -0.03 0.74 -8.48
CA THR A 99 -0.96 1.39 -7.54
C THR A 99 -0.18 2.24 -6.55
N THR A 100 -0.66 3.45 -6.31
CA THR A 100 -0.05 4.40 -5.36
C THR A 100 -0.99 4.65 -4.20
N PHE A 101 -0.45 4.54 -2.99
CA PHE A 101 -1.07 4.96 -1.74
C PHE A 101 -0.36 6.21 -1.25
N ALA A 102 -1.09 7.31 -1.00
CA ALA A 102 -0.52 8.54 -0.47
C ALA A 102 -1.39 9.03 0.70
N ASP A 103 -0.93 8.78 1.92
CA ASP A 103 -1.63 9.20 3.13
C ASP A 103 -1.37 10.67 3.49
N MET A 104 -0.62 11.38 2.65
CA MET A 104 -0.21 12.76 2.87
C MET A 104 -0.47 13.66 1.66
N ALA A 105 -0.55 14.97 1.91
CA ALA A 105 -0.56 16.01 0.88
C ALA A 105 -0.08 17.34 1.47
N HIS A 106 0.46 18.22 0.63
CA HIS A 106 0.72 19.61 1.03
C HIS A 106 -0.59 20.41 1.17
N GLN A 107 -0.62 21.33 2.11
CA GLN A 107 -1.71 22.31 2.21
C GLN A 107 -1.70 23.21 0.96
N THR A 108 -2.88 23.61 0.49
CA THR A 108 -3.04 24.41 -0.73
C THR A 108 -3.51 25.85 -0.45
N GLY A 109 -3.66 26.25 0.82
CA GLY A 109 -4.10 27.60 1.20
C GLY A 109 -3.20 28.72 0.64
N LEU A 110 -3.71 29.90 0.46
CA LEU A 110 -2.94 31.07 0.04
C LEU A 110 -1.96 31.54 1.13
N GLY A 111 -0.98 32.37 0.77
CA GLY A 111 -0.05 33.03 1.71
C GLY A 111 1.28 32.33 1.95
N TYR A 112 1.54 31.15 1.35
CA TYR A 112 2.82 30.44 1.44
C TYR A 112 3.26 29.92 0.06
N GLN A 113 4.57 29.81 -0.14
CA GLN A 113 5.12 29.09 -1.29
C GLN A 113 4.86 27.58 -1.13
N MET A 114 4.57 26.88 -2.21
CA MET A 114 4.17 25.46 -2.15
C MET A 114 5.20 24.55 -1.51
N ASN A 115 6.51 24.80 -1.71
CA ASN A 115 7.61 24.03 -1.12
C ASN A 115 7.77 24.21 0.41
N ASN A 116 7.19 25.29 0.97
CA ASN A 116 7.26 25.62 2.39
C ASN A 116 5.95 25.31 3.14
N LYS A 117 4.97 24.69 2.46
CA LYS A 117 3.69 24.39 3.09
C LYS A 117 3.78 23.16 3.96
N PRO A 118 3.11 23.16 5.12
CA PRO A 118 3.01 21.97 5.95
C PRO A 118 2.40 20.81 5.19
N VAL A 119 2.90 19.62 5.46
CA VAL A 119 2.28 18.36 5.04
C VAL A 119 1.17 18.03 6.01
N ILE A 120 0.01 17.67 5.49
CA ILE A 120 -1.10 17.11 6.25
C ILE A 120 -1.26 15.64 5.87
N SER A 121 -1.28 14.79 6.88
CA SER A 121 -1.46 13.34 6.72
C SER A 121 -2.76 12.87 7.35
N LYS A 122 -3.31 11.81 6.81
CA LYS A 122 -4.45 11.09 7.36
C LYS A 122 -4.41 9.65 6.90
N GLU A 123 -4.55 8.72 7.83
CA GLU A 123 -4.43 7.29 7.59
C GLU A 123 -5.26 6.78 6.41
N ILE A 124 -4.74 5.75 5.73
CA ILE A 124 -5.44 4.96 4.73
C ILE A 124 -5.70 3.58 5.31
N ILE A 125 -6.95 3.14 5.26
CA ILE A 125 -7.36 1.82 5.75
C ILE A 125 -8.02 1.04 4.63
N ILE A 126 -7.49 -0.13 4.32
CA ILE A 126 -8.05 -1.09 3.38
C ILE A 126 -8.52 -2.32 4.14
N GLY A 127 -9.78 -2.69 4.03
CA GLY A 127 -10.37 -3.87 4.64
C GLY A 127 -9.85 -5.19 4.05
N ASP A 128 -10.48 -6.28 4.43
CA ASP A 128 -10.14 -7.63 3.95
C ASP A 128 -10.76 -7.90 2.56
N ASP A 129 -10.17 -8.82 1.79
CA ASP A 129 -10.69 -9.28 0.48
C ASP A 129 -10.94 -8.13 -0.53
N VAL A 130 -10.08 -7.11 -0.51
CA VAL A 130 -10.17 -5.96 -1.42
C VAL A 130 -9.32 -6.20 -2.66
N TRP A 131 -9.89 -5.89 -3.84
CA TRP A 131 -9.14 -5.84 -5.09
C TRP A 131 -9.00 -4.41 -5.58
N ILE A 132 -7.76 -3.93 -5.73
CA ILE A 132 -7.44 -2.62 -6.32
C ILE A 132 -6.80 -2.86 -7.69
N GLY A 133 -7.45 -2.35 -8.74
CA GLY A 133 -6.98 -2.44 -10.12
C GLY A 133 -5.71 -1.62 -10.38
N SER A 134 -4.97 -2.00 -11.40
CA SER A 134 -3.68 -1.39 -11.77
C SER A 134 -3.79 0.12 -12.00
N LYS A 135 -2.71 0.86 -11.68
CA LYS A 135 -2.61 2.31 -11.88
C LYS A 135 -3.66 3.12 -11.12
N SER A 136 -4.20 2.58 -10.03
CA SER A 136 -5.09 3.31 -9.14
C SER A 136 -4.31 4.15 -8.14
N ILE A 137 -4.90 5.24 -7.68
CA ILE A 137 -4.34 6.14 -6.67
C ILE A 137 -5.31 6.22 -5.51
N ILE A 138 -4.84 5.90 -4.30
CA ILE A 138 -5.61 5.96 -3.06
C ILE A 138 -5.08 7.14 -2.22
N LEU A 139 -5.95 8.10 -1.95
CA LEU A 139 -5.56 9.33 -1.27
C LEU A 139 -5.79 9.26 0.24
N LYS A 140 -5.16 10.17 0.96
CA LYS A 140 -5.22 10.31 2.41
C LYS A 140 -6.64 10.33 2.97
N GLY A 141 -6.83 9.69 4.11
CA GLY A 141 -8.09 9.65 4.85
C GLY A 141 -9.15 8.75 4.23
N VAL A 142 -8.79 7.90 3.27
CA VAL A 142 -9.72 6.95 2.64
C VAL A 142 -9.75 5.65 3.43
N THR A 143 -10.97 5.21 3.74
CA THR A 143 -11.25 3.84 4.21
C THR A 143 -11.96 3.09 3.08
N ILE A 144 -11.40 1.96 2.65
CA ILE A 144 -12.02 1.03 1.70
C ILE A 144 -12.51 -0.17 2.48
N GLY A 145 -13.83 -0.40 2.48
CA GLY A 145 -14.47 -1.51 3.18
C GLY A 145 -14.07 -2.87 2.64
N SER A 146 -14.34 -3.92 3.40
CA SER A 146 -14.04 -5.30 3.00
C SER A 146 -14.82 -5.71 1.75
N GLY A 147 -14.23 -6.56 0.92
CA GLY A 147 -14.85 -7.08 -0.30
C GLY A 147 -15.00 -6.08 -1.45
N VAL A 148 -14.43 -4.88 -1.34
CA VAL A 148 -14.51 -3.84 -2.39
C VAL A 148 -13.65 -4.20 -3.60
N VAL A 149 -14.13 -3.82 -4.79
CA VAL A 149 -13.35 -3.83 -6.03
C VAL A 149 -13.19 -2.40 -6.54
N VAL A 150 -11.96 -1.97 -6.74
CA VAL A 150 -11.61 -0.70 -7.39
C VAL A 150 -11.11 -0.98 -8.79
N GLY A 151 -11.79 -0.43 -9.81
CA GLY A 151 -11.40 -0.56 -11.21
C GLY A 151 -10.03 0.06 -11.50
N ALA A 152 -9.34 -0.43 -12.52
CA ALA A 152 -8.02 0.09 -12.90
C ALA A 152 -8.06 1.58 -13.28
N GLY A 153 -6.96 2.31 -13.01
CA GLY A 153 -6.83 3.74 -13.33
C GLY A 153 -7.72 4.66 -12.47
N SER A 154 -8.22 4.19 -11.34
CA SER A 154 -9.12 4.97 -10.50
C SER A 154 -8.39 5.90 -9.54
N LEU A 155 -8.97 7.08 -9.31
CA LEU A 155 -8.58 8.00 -8.25
C LEU A 155 -9.58 7.91 -7.09
N VAL A 156 -9.19 7.25 -6.01
CA VAL A 156 -10.03 7.09 -4.82
C VAL A 156 -9.73 8.21 -3.83
N ASN A 157 -10.63 9.16 -3.73
CA ASN A 157 -10.55 10.35 -2.86
C ASN A 157 -11.67 10.41 -1.81
N LYS A 158 -12.48 9.35 -1.71
CA LYS A 158 -13.55 9.19 -0.71
C LYS A 158 -13.61 7.75 -0.26
N SER A 159 -14.00 7.52 0.98
CA SER A 159 -14.21 6.17 1.51
C SER A 159 -15.27 5.39 0.75
N ILE A 160 -15.07 4.09 0.63
CA ILE A 160 -15.92 3.17 -0.11
C ILE A 160 -16.54 2.17 0.86
N PRO A 161 -17.88 2.04 0.94
CA PRO A 161 -18.55 1.02 1.73
C PRO A 161 -18.19 -0.41 1.31
N GLU A 162 -18.42 -1.37 2.20
CA GLU A 162 -18.14 -2.79 1.93
C GLU A 162 -18.93 -3.34 0.73
N TYR A 163 -18.31 -4.31 0.03
CA TYR A 163 -18.92 -5.08 -1.08
C TYR A 163 -19.42 -4.22 -2.23
N GLU A 164 -18.74 -3.11 -2.50
CA GLU A 164 -19.06 -2.25 -3.65
C GLU A 164 -17.96 -2.32 -4.72
N ILE A 165 -18.35 -2.02 -5.97
CA ILE A 165 -17.45 -1.87 -7.11
C ILE A 165 -17.45 -0.41 -7.52
N TRP A 166 -16.27 0.21 -7.51
CA TRP A 166 -16.05 1.61 -7.86
C TRP A 166 -15.00 1.74 -8.95
N ALA A 167 -15.13 2.73 -9.83
CA ALA A 167 -14.15 3.03 -10.85
C ALA A 167 -14.18 4.51 -11.28
N GLY A 168 -13.12 4.96 -11.97
CA GLY A 168 -13.01 6.28 -12.58
C GLY A 168 -12.11 7.25 -11.83
N SER A 169 -11.91 8.44 -12.39
CA SER A 169 -11.10 9.53 -11.83
C SER A 169 -11.91 10.84 -11.82
N PRO A 170 -12.47 11.22 -10.66
CA PRO A 170 -12.51 10.49 -9.39
C PRO A 170 -13.40 9.24 -9.42
N ALA A 171 -13.08 8.27 -8.58
CA ALA A 171 -13.84 7.02 -8.50
C ALA A 171 -15.30 7.26 -8.07
N ARG A 172 -16.22 6.52 -8.69
CA ARG A 172 -17.66 6.56 -8.41
C ARG A 172 -18.20 5.15 -8.29
N PHE A 173 -19.28 5.00 -7.56
CA PHE A 173 -20.01 3.76 -7.43
C PHE A 173 -20.50 3.25 -8.79
N ILE A 174 -20.27 1.99 -9.07
CA ILE A 174 -20.76 1.30 -10.28
C ILE A 174 -21.91 0.36 -9.91
N LYS A 175 -21.67 -0.56 -8.98
CA LYS A 175 -22.65 -1.53 -8.50
C LYS A 175 -22.19 -2.19 -7.21
N LYS A 176 -23.08 -2.91 -6.55
CA LYS A 176 -22.70 -3.84 -5.47
C LYS A 176 -22.02 -5.07 -6.06
N ARG A 177 -21.08 -5.62 -5.30
CA ARG A 177 -20.47 -6.93 -5.59
C ARG A 177 -21.48 -8.01 -5.22
N THR A 178 -21.82 -8.86 -6.18
CA THR A 178 -22.73 -10.02 -6.02
C THR A 178 -21.93 -11.30 -6.01
#